data_df5f18343c37bcaffe7ea61eef0de192
#
_entry.id   df5f18343c37bcaffe7ea61eef0de192
#
_cell.length_a   1.000
_cell.length_b   1.000
_cell.length_c   1.000
_cell.angle_alpha   90.00
_cell.angle_beta   90.00
_cell.angle_gamma   90.00
#
_symmetry.space_group_name_H-M   'P 1'
#
loop_
_entity.id
_entity.type
_entity.pdbx_description
1 polymer ?
#
loop_
_entity_poly.entity_id
_entity_poly.type
_entity_poly.pdbx_seq_one_letter_code
_entity_poly.pdbx_strand_id
1 'polypeptide(L)'
;MLYRIFDDMTQCSEQEVARLLPLVSAQRREQALRYKHTFGQYCCLQSYKMLCELLAEWGRAHHTPLHSTLYTLHPTPIFLYNDYGAPYIEGGPYFSISHCKRGIAVAVSENPIGIDIEAIRTFSPELMRKTMNEDEQLRITSSAIPEVEFIRLWTQKEALLKLQGTGIISDLHHVLTHVQEVFWTEISPLDKGYICTIASLIDHHRSARN
;
A
#
# COMPACT_ATOMS: atom_id res chain seq x y z
N MET A 1 8.57 6.84 9.42
CA MET A 1 7.77 6.41 8.25
C MET A 1 8.24 7.16 7.02
N LEU A 2 8.45 6.45 5.92
CA LEU A 2 8.66 6.99 4.57
C LEU A 2 7.56 6.44 3.65
N TYR A 3 7.10 7.22 2.69
CA TYR A 3 6.19 6.73 1.65
C TYR A 3 6.46 7.41 0.31
N ARG A 4 6.01 6.78 -0.76
CA ARG A 4 6.11 7.32 -2.11
C ARG A 4 4.87 6.93 -2.93
N ILE A 5 4.36 7.87 -3.70
CA ILE A 5 3.29 7.66 -4.68
C ILE A 5 3.85 7.95 -6.06
N PHE A 6 3.59 7.04 -6.99
CA PHE A 6 3.87 7.18 -8.42
C PHE A 6 2.54 7.19 -9.16
N ASP A 7 2.19 8.28 -9.80
CA ASP A 7 0.89 8.50 -10.44
C ASP A 7 0.98 8.83 -11.95
N ASP A 8 2.17 8.74 -12.53
CA ASP A 8 2.33 8.80 -13.99
C ASP A 8 2.13 7.40 -14.63
N MET A 9 0.90 6.94 -14.65
CA MET A 9 0.54 5.63 -15.22
C MET A 9 0.58 5.60 -16.76
N THR A 10 0.91 6.70 -17.42
CA THR A 10 1.16 6.73 -18.88
C THR A 10 2.39 5.92 -19.26
N GLN A 11 3.31 5.70 -18.34
CA GLN A 11 4.49 4.86 -18.53
C GLN A 11 4.17 3.35 -18.55
N CYS A 12 2.94 2.94 -18.21
CA CYS A 12 2.57 1.53 -18.23
C CYS A 12 2.54 0.97 -19.66
N SER A 13 3.63 0.35 -20.08
CA SER A 13 3.81 -0.22 -21.44
C SER A 13 4.62 -1.51 -21.40
N GLU A 14 4.53 -2.30 -22.46
CA GLU A 14 5.36 -3.52 -22.63
C GLU A 14 6.85 -3.18 -22.67
N GLN A 15 7.21 -2.05 -23.27
CA GLN A 15 8.59 -1.58 -23.31
C GLN A 15 9.12 -1.30 -21.90
N GLU A 16 8.31 -0.69 -21.04
CA GLU A 16 8.69 -0.39 -19.65
C GLU A 16 8.78 -1.67 -18.83
N VAL A 17 7.86 -2.61 -19.03
CA VAL A 17 7.94 -3.96 -18.42
C VAL A 17 9.26 -4.63 -18.80
N ALA A 18 9.61 -4.66 -20.09
CA ALA A 18 10.87 -5.25 -20.55
C ALA A 18 12.11 -4.55 -19.95
N ARG A 19 12.06 -3.24 -19.77
CA ARG A 19 13.14 -2.45 -19.14
C ARG A 19 13.30 -2.77 -17.64
N LEU A 20 12.17 -2.98 -16.92
CA LEU A 20 12.18 -3.23 -15.49
C LEU A 20 12.54 -4.68 -15.11
N LEU A 21 12.19 -5.66 -15.96
CA LEU A 21 12.43 -7.08 -15.70
C LEU A 21 13.87 -7.43 -15.27
N PRO A 22 14.94 -6.92 -15.91
CA PRO A 22 16.31 -7.22 -15.50
C PRO A 22 16.73 -6.53 -14.19
N LEU A 23 15.98 -5.53 -13.71
CA LEU A 23 16.33 -4.71 -12.55
C LEU A 23 15.76 -5.25 -11.23
N VAL A 24 15.00 -6.35 -11.28
CA VAL A 24 14.35 -6.94 -10.09
C VAL A 24 14.91 -8.33 -9.80
N SER A 25 14.67 -8.84 -8.58
CA SER A 25 15.07 -10.20 -8.18
C SER A 25 14.43 -11.27 -9.09
N ALA A 26 15.05 -12.46 -9.15
CA ALA A 26 14.50 -13.59 -9.89
C ALA A 26 13.09 -13.94 -9.42
N GLN A 27 12.85 -13.96 -8.11
CA GLN A 27 11.54 -14.19 -7.49
C GLN A 27 10.50 -13.15 -7.98
N ARG A 28 10.86 -11.88 -8.00
CA ARG A 28 9.94 -10.80 -8.43
C ARG A 28 9.66 -10.88 -9.93
N ARG A 29 10.67 -11.23 -10.73
CA ARG A 29 10.51 -11.43 -12.18
C ARG A 29 9.52 -12.55 -12.47
N GLU A 30 9.68 -13.69 -11.81
CA GLU A 30 8.77 -14.81 -11.94
C GLU A 30 7.34 -14.43 -11.55
N GLN A 31 7.17 -13.71 -10.42
CA GLN A 31 5.86 -13.24 -9.98
C GLN A 31 5.23 -12.28 -11.01
N ALA A 32 6.00 -11.34 -11.56
CA ALA A 32 5.49 -10.40 -12.56
C ALA A 32 5.01 -11.13 -13.82
N LEU A 33 5.74 -12.14 -14.28
CA LEU A 33 5.41 -12.92 -15.49
C LEU A 33 4.16 -13.81 -15.32
N ARG A 34 3.67 -14.03 -14.10
CA ARG A 34 2.38 -14.71 -13.85
C ARG A 34 1.16 -13.84 -14.19
N TYR A 35 1.32 -12.52 -14.24
CA TYR A 35 0.24 -11.63 -14.66
C TYR A 35 0.05 -11.70 -16.18
N LYS A 36 -1.21 -11.86 -16.62
CA LYS A 36 -1.57 -11.99 -18.04
C LYS A 36 -1.51 -10.66 -18.80
N HIS A 37 -1.64 -9.55 -18.10
CA HIS A 37 -1.75 -8.22 -18.70
C HIS A 37 -0.59 -7.32 -18.28
N THR A 38 -0.13 -6.51 -19.22
CA THR A 38 0.96 -5.52 -19.06
C THR A 38 0.80 -4.67 -17.79
N PHE A 39 -0.43 -4.25 -17.48
CA PHE A 39 -0.72 -3.46 -16.28
C PHE A 39 -0.29 -4.17 -14.99
N GLY A 40 -0.67 -5.44 -14.79
CA GLY A 40 -0.29 -6.21 -13.61
C GLY A 40 1.22 -6.46 -13.53
N GLN A 41 1.86 -6.76 -14.67
CA GLN A 41 3.31 -6.91 -14.77
C GLN A 41 4.02 -5.61 -14.38
N TYR A 42 3.61 -4.50 -14.97
CA TYR A 42 4.16 -3.19 -14.68
C TYR A 42 4.01 -2.80 -13.21
N CYS A 43 2.80 -2.90 -12.64
CA CYS A 43 2.57 -2.59 -11.23
C CYS A 43 3.42 -3.45 -10.30
N CYS A 44 3.55 -4.75 -10.59
CA CYS A 44 4.39 -5.66 -9.83
C CYS A 44 5.87 -5.23 -9.83
N LEU A 45 6.40 -4.86 -10.99
CA LEU A 45 7.81 -4.47 -11.14
C LEU A 45 8.09 -3.07 -10.59
N GLN A 46 7.25 -2.11 -10.93
CA GLN A 46 7.43 -0.71 -10.53
C GLN A 46 7.26 -0.54 -9.01
N SER A 47 6.28 -1.20 -8.40
CA SER A 47 6.12 -1.15 -6.93
C SER A 47 7.33 -1.74 -6.21
N TYR A 48 7.90 -2.82 -6.73
CA TYR A 48 9.11 -3.42 -6.17
C TYR A 48 10.32 -2.49 -6.29
N LYS A 49 10.52 -1.86 -7.45
CA LYS A 49 11.57 -0.86 -7.65
C LYS A 49 11.42 0.28 -6.63
N MET A 50 10.21 0.84 -6.50
CA MET A 50 9.92 1.90 -5.52
C MET A 50 10.21 1.46 -4.09
N LEU A 51 9.84 0.22 -3.73
CA LEU A 51 10.14 -0.33 -2.40
C LEU A 51 11.64 -0.45 -2.16
N CYS A 52 12.41 -0.96 -3.11
CA CYS A 52 13.88 -1.06 -2.98
C CYS A 52 14.52 0.32 -2.77
N GLU A 53 14.05 1.35 -3.50
CA GLU A 53 14.52 2.73 -3.34
C GLU A 53 14.20 3.28 -1.94
N LEU A 54 12.97 3.06 -1.44
CA LEU A 54 12.56 3.48 -0.10
C LEU A 54 13.30 2.74 1.01
N LEU A 55 13.54 1.44 0.85
CA LEU A 55 14.33 0.65 1.81
C LEU A 55 15.78 1.15 1.89
N ALA A 56 16.37 1.49 0.75
CA ALA A 56 17.72 2.07 0.72
C ALA A 56 17.76 3.46 1.39
N GLU A 57 16.75 4.29 1.19
CA GLU A 57 16.59 5.58 1.85
C GLU A 57 16.40 5.42 3.35
N TRP A 58 15.53 4.50 3.76
CA TRP A 58 15.24 4.18 5.16
C TRP A 58 16.51 3.71 5.89
N GLY A 59 17.28 2.79 5.29
CA GLY A 59 18.54 2.29 5.85
C GLY A 59 19.57 3.39 6.07
N ARG A 60 19.70 4.33 5.14
CA ARG A 60 20.61 5.49 5.30
C ARG A 60 20.18 6.41 6.45
N ALA A 61 18.87 6.63 6.61
CA ALA A 61 18.33 7.53 7.63
C ALA A 61 18.46 6.97 9.06
N HIS A 62 18.42 5.63 9.21
CA HIS A 62 18.39 4.99 10.52
C HIS A 62 19.76 4.45 10.99
N HIS A 63 20.83 4.68 10.22
CA HIS A 63 22.20 4.20 10.52
C HIS A 63 22.22 2.71 10.90
N THR A 64 21.18 1.98 10.51
CA THR A 64 21.11 0.56 10.72
C THR A 64 22.15 -0.05 9.78
N PRO A 65 23.19 -0.73 10.26
CA PRO A 65 23.86 -1.69 9.45
C PRO A 65 22.79 -2.77 9.19
N LEU A 66 21.95 -2.53 8.19
CA LEU A 66 21.20 -3.60 7.54
C LEU A 66 22.29 -4.59 7.21
N HIS A 67 22.33 -5.71 7.97
CA HIS A 67 23.44 -6.67 7.96
C HIS A 67 23.95 -6.82 6.54
N SER A 68 25.16 -6.41 6.31
CA SER A 68 25.80 -5.95 5.10
C SER A 68 25.72 -6.91 3.90
N THR A 69 25.27 -8.11 4.10
CA THR A 69 25.14 -9.15 3.07
C THR A 69 23.86 -9.08 2.23
N LEU A 70 22.77 -8.48 2.74
CA LEU A 70 21.49 -8.43 2.01
C LEU A 70 21.32 -7.19 1.13
N TYR A 71 22.05 -6.09 1.41
CA TYR A 71 21.82 -4.80 0.74
C TYR A 71 23.04 -4.21 0.02
N THR A 72 24.25 -4.74 0.22
CA THR A 72 25.48 -4.16 -0.36
C THR A 72 25.96 -4.80 -1.66
N LEU A 73 25.57 -6.03 -1.98
CA LEU A 73 25.99 -6.72 -3.20
C LEU A 73 24.83 -7.02 -4.17
N HIS A 74 23.61 -7.15 -3.67
CA HIS A 74 22.37 -7.24 -4.48
C HIS A 74 21.24 -6.56 -3.71
N PRO A 75 20.83 -5.35 -4.09
CA PRO A 75 19.84 -4.56 -3.37
C PRO A 75 18.39 -5.05 -3.56
N THR A 76 18.20 -6.35 -3.70
CA THR A 76 16.88 -6.93 -3.95
C THR A 76 16.43 -7.73 -2.74
N PRO A 77 15.52 -7.18 -1.89
CA PRO A 77 15.02 -7.88 -0.73
C PRO A 77 14.31 -9.18 -1.13
N ILE A 78 14.57 -10.23 -0.35
CA ILE A 78 13.81 -11.47 -0.43
C ILE A 78 12.57 -11.29 0.43
N PHE A 79 11.39 -11.48 -0.17
CA PHE A 79 10.13 -11.46 0.55
C PHE A 79 9.79 -12.84 1.07
N LEU A 80 9.48 -12.89 2.36
CA LEU A 80 8.75 -13.98 2.99
C LEU A 80 7.26 -13.60 3.03
N TYR A 81 6.42 -14.58 3.29
CA TYR A 81 4.97 -14.37 3.34
C TYR A 81 4.43 -14.98 4.62
N ASN A 82 3.57 -14.26 5.32
CA ASN A 82 2.87 -14.80 6.48
C ASN A 82 1.73 -15.76 6.05
N ASP A 83 1.03 -16.35 7.01
CA ASP A 83 -0.06 -17.30 6.77
C ASP A 83 -1.23 -16.70 5.97
N TYR A 84 -1.37 -15.39 5.94
CA TYR A 84 -2.38 -14.64 5.18
C TYR A 84 -1.87 -14.15 3.82
N GLY A 85 -0.63 -14.49 3.44
CA GLY A 85 -0.03 -14.07 2.18
C GLY A 85 0.51 -12.64 2.17
N ALA A 86 0.57 -11.95 3.31
CA ALA A 86 1.17 -10.63 3.40
C ALA A 86 2.71 -10.72 3.35
N PRO A 87 3.38 -9.98 2.45
CA PRO A 87 4.83 -10.02 2.32
C PRO A 87 5.52 -9.28 3.47
N TYR A 88 6.65 -9.82 3.92
CA TYR A 88 7.52 -9.19 4.91
C TYR A 88 9.01 -9.45 4.62
N ILE A 89 9.88 -8.70 5.28
CA ILE A 89 11.34 -8.87 5.24
C ILE A 89 11.79 -9.25 6.65
N GLU A 90 12.42 -10.41 6.79
CA GLU A 90 12.89 -10.89 8.09
C GLU A 90 13.95 -9.96 8.66
N GLY A 91 13.72 -9.45 9.88
CA GLY A 91 14.59 -8.47 10.53
C GLY A 91 14.65 -7.11 9.85
N GLY A 92 13.84 -6.86 8.83
CA GLY A 92 13.74 -5.59 8.13
C GLY A 92 12.62 -4.68 8.68
N PRO A 93 12.48 -3.47 8.10
CA PRO A 93 11.36 -2.61 8.41
C PRO A 93 10.05 -3.19 7.88
N TYR A 94 8.95 -2.75 8.48
CA TYR A 94 7.62 -2.99 7.93
C TYR A 94 7.43 -2.20 6.65
N PHE A 95 6.69 -2.77 5.70
CA PHE A 95 6.33 -2.09 4.47
C PHE A 95 4.93 -2.49 4.00
N SER A 96 4.34 -1.65 3.18
CA SER A 96 3.06 -1.91 2.55
C SER A 96 3.05 -1.36 1.12
N ILE A 97 2.33 -2.04 0.24
CA ILE A 97 2.23 -1.72 -1.20
C ILE A 97 0.77 -1.74 -1.62
N SER A 98 0.37 -0.77 -2.42
CA SER A 98 -0.90 -0.78 -3.12
C SER A 98 -0.77 -0.19 -4.51
N HIS A 99 -1.70 -0.53 -5.40
CA HIS A 99 -1.79 0.07 -6.74
C HIS A 99 -3.21 0.04 -7.28
N CYS A 100 -3.53 1.04 -8.06
CA CYS A 100 -4.75 1.13 -8.84
C CYS A 100 -4.44 1.67 -10.25
N LYS A 101 -5.46 1.87 -11.08
CA LYS A 101 -5.27 2.43 -12.43
C LYS A 101 -4.69 3.85 -12.45
N ARG A 102 -4.71 4.56 -11.33
CA ARG A 102 -4.25 5.95 -11.19
C ARG A 102 -2.89 6.09 -10.54
N GLY A 103 -2.37 5.01 -9.90
CA GLY A 103 -1.08 5.12 -9.23
C GLY A 103 -0.65 3.86 -8.50
N ILE A 104 0.58 3.92 -8.03
CA ILE A 104 1.24 2.92 -7.19
C ILE A 104 1.70 3.64 -5.92
N ALA A 105 1.43 3.06 -4.77
CA ALA A 105 1.81 3.60 -3.48
C ALA A 105 2.62 2.57 -2.68
N VAL A 106 3.69 3.04 -2.03
CA VAL A 106 4.58 2.22 -1.20
C VAL A 106 4.89 2.98 0.08
N ALA A 107 4.87 2.29 1.22
CA ALA A 107 5.26 2.84 2.51
C ALA A 107 6.23 1.91 3.23
N VAL A 108 7.15 2.48 4.02
CA VAL A 108 8.14 1.79 4.86
C VAL A 108 8.16 2.43 6.25
N SER A 109 8.18 1.63 7.30
CA SER A 109 8.13 2.11 8.68
C SER A 109 8.89 1.17 9.62
N GLU A 110 9.29 1.69 10.76
CA GLU A 110 9.81 0.92 11.90
C GLU A 110 8.70 0.10 12.59
N ASN A 111 7.47 0.58 12.56
CA ASN A 111 6.29 -0.06 13.13
C ASN A 111 5.36 -0.58 12.03
N PRO A 112 4.43 -1.49 12.34
CA PRO A 112 3.41 -1.95 11.39
C PRO A 112 2.75 -0.80 10.64
N ILE A 113 2.56 -0.98 9.33
CA ILE A 113 2.03 0.03 8.42
C ILE A 113 1.17 -0.60 7.33
N GLY A 114 0.09 0.06 6.97
CA GLY A 114 -0.73 -0.28 5.83
C GLY A 114 -0.90 0.93 4.92
N ILE A 115 -0.82 0.73 3.60
CA ILE A 115 -1.11 1.76 2.60
C ILE A 115 -2.09 1.21 1.58
N ASP A 116 -3.08 2.02 1.22
CA ASP A 116 -3.98 1.70 0.12
C ASP A 116 -4.22 2.90 -0.77
N ILE A 117 -4.26 2.67 -2.09
CA ILE A 117 -4.54 3.68 -3.11
C ILE A 117 -5.61 3.15 -4.06
N GLU A 118 -6.68 3.95 -4.25
CA GLU A 118 -7.79 3.58 -5.12
C GLU A 118 -8.22 4.75 -6.02
N ALA A 119 -8.58 4.41 -7.26
CA ALA A 119 -9.17 5.37 -8.19
C ALA A 119 -10.58 5.74 -7.75
N ILE A 120 -10.89 7.03 -7.77
CA ILE A 120 -12.27 7.51 -7.58
C ILE A 120 -13.11 7.01 -8.76
N ARG A 121 -14.19 6.28 -8.47
CA ARG A 121 -15.06 5.65 -9.46
C ARG A 121 -16.46 5.47 -8.89
N THR A 122 -17.42 5.32 -9.77
CA THR A 122 -18.79 4.94 -9.39
C THR A 122 -18.79 3.56 -8.74
N PHE A 123 -19.73 3.34 -7.85
CA PHE A 123 -19.96 2.07 -7.16
C PHE A 123 -21.43 1.67 -7.26
N SER A 124 -21.71 0.37 -7.15
CA SER A 124 -23.08 -0.11 -7.10
C SER A 124 -23.64 -0.05 -5.66
N PRO A 125 -24.97 0.16 -5.51
CA PRO A 125 -25.60 0.06 -4.19
C PRO A 125 -25.39 -1.31 -3.51
N GLU A 126 -25.24 -2.36 -4.29
CA GLU A 126 -24.96 -3.71 -3.78
C GLU A 126 -23.54 -3.78 -3.17
N LEU A 127 -22.52 -3.24 -3.87
CA LEU A 127 -21.17 -3.18 -3.35
C LEU A 127 -21.13 -2.38 -2.04
N MET A 128 -21.78 -1.23 -2.00
CA MET A 128 -21.86 -0.41 -0.78
C MET A 128 -22.49 -1.19 0.38
N ARG A 129 -23.65 -1.84 0.17
CA ARG A 129 -24.30 -2.66 1.22
C ARG A 129 -23.44 -3.84 1.69
N LYS A 130 -22.63 -4.42 0.80
CA LYS A 130 -21.76 -5.56 1.13
C LYS A 130 -20.54 -5.17 1.94
N THR A 131 -20.07 -3.92 1.82
CA THR A 131 -18.75 -3.50 2.33
C THR A 131 -18.81 -2.41 3.38
N MET A 132 -19.96 -1.72 3.51
CA MET A 132 -20.14 -0.58 4.41
C MET A 132 -21.28 -0.86 5.40
N ASN A 133 -21.04 -0.56 6.69
CA ASN A 133 -22.09 -0.61 7.70
C ASN A 133 -23.11 0.55 7.52
N GLU A 134 -24.17 0.58 8.33
CA GLU A 134 -25.27 1.56 8.17
C GLU A 134 -24.78 3.00 8.34
N ASP A 135 -23.92 3.28 9.31
CA ASP A 135 -23.38 4.63 9.55
C ASP A 135 -22.49 5.09 8.38
N GLU A 136 -21.66 4.18 7.86
CA GLU A 136 -20.83 4.44 6.69
C GLU A 136 -21.67 4.68 5.44
N GLN A 137 -22.75 3.90 5.23
CA GLN A 137 -23.69 4.10 4.13
C GLN A 137 -24.40 5.46 4.22
N LEU A 138 -24.82 5.85 5.43
CA LEU A 138 -25.43 7.16 5.66
C LEU A 138 -24.41 8.29 5.35
N ARG A 139 -23.18 8.13 5.79
CA ARG A 139 -22.09 9.08 5.54
C ARG A 139 -21.83 9.24 4.03
N ILE A 140 -21.77 8.14 3.29
CA ILE A 140 -21.59 8.15 1.83
C ILE A 140 -22.77 8.85 1.13
N THR A 141 -23.99 8.45 1.45
CA THR A 141 -25.19 8.98 0.77
C THR A 141 -25.50 10.43 1.10
N SER A 142 -25.03 10.93 2.24
CA SER A 142 -25.15 12.34 2.64
C SER A 142 -23.99 13.22 2.14
N SER A 143 -22.95 12.61 1.54
CA SER A 143 -21.80 13.36 1.02
C SER A 143 -22.15 14.14 -0.24
N ALA A 144 -21.55 15.32 -0.40
CA ALA A 144 -21.64 16.09 -1.64
C ALA A 144 -21.04 15.34 -2.86
N ILE A 145 -20.10 14.43 -2.62
CA ILE A 145 -19.45 13.58 -3.64
C ILE A 145 -19.38 12.16 -3.10
N PRO A 146 -20.46 11.36 -3.24
CA PRO A 146 -20.56 10.01 -2.68
C PRO A 146 -19.43 9.07 -3.11
N GLU A 147 -18.94 9.19 -4.34
CA GLU A 147 -17.86 8.37 -4.86
C GLU A 147 -16.54 8.61 -4.12
N VAL A 148 -16.26 9.86 -3.79
CA VAL A 148 -15.07 10.22 -3.01
C VAL A 148 -15.16 9.64 -1.61
N GLU A 149 -16.33 9.77 -0.96
CA GLU A 149 -16.51 9.27 0.41
C GLU A 149 -16.48 7.75 0.47
N PHE A 150 -17.07 7.06 -0.52
CA PHE A 150 -16.98 5.60 -0.62
C PHE A 150 -15.53 5.14 -0.75
N ILE A 151 -14.75 5.73 -1.66
CA ILE A 151 -13.34 5.36 -1.86
C ILE A 151 -12.49 5.72 -0.63
N ARG A 152 -12.78 6.81 0.06
CA ARG A 152 -12.11 7.17 1.33
C ARG A 152 -12.28 6.07 2.39
N LEU A 153 -13.51 5.65 2.64
CA LEU A 153 -13.80 4.58 3.60
C LEU A 153 -13.19 3.24 3.15
N TRP A 154 -13.25 2.96 1.86
CA TRP A 154 -12.65 1.76 1.29
C TRP A 154 -11.14 1.72 1.53
N THR A 155 -10.41 2.79 1.17
CA THR A 155 -8.95 2.85 1.37
C THR A 155 -8.57 2.82 2.84
N GLN A 156 -9.38 3.37 3.75
CA GLN A 156 -9.17 3.23 5.19
C GLN A 156 -9.27 1.78 5.65
N LYS A 157 -10.30 1.04 5.21
CA LYS A 157 -10.46 -0.39 5.54
C LYS A 157 -9.29 -1.21 5.02
N GLU A 158 -8.94 -1.06 3.76
CA GLU A 158 -7.84 -1.79 3.13
C GLU A 158 -6.49 -1.46 3.79
N ALA A 159 -6.22 -0.19 4.08
CA ALA A 159 -4.99 0.21 4.78
C ALA A 159 -4.92 -0.40 6.18
N LEU A 160 -6.04 -0.45 6.92
CA LEU A 160 -6.09 -1.06 8.25
C LEU A 160 -5.85 -2.57 8.20
N LEU A 161 -6.48 -3.28 7.26
CA LEU A 161 -6.27 -4.72 7.08
C LEU A 161 -4.83 -5.05 6.70
N LYS A 162 -4.20 -4.20 5.88
CA LYS A 162 -2.77 -4.32 5.55
C LYS A 162 -1.87 -4.05 6.75
N LEU A 163 -2.21 -3.05 7.58
CA LEU A 163 -1.53 -2.78 8.84
C LEU A 163 -1.55 -4.01 9.77
N GLN A 164 -2.71 -4.66 9.87
CA GLN A 164 -2.91 -5.86 10.69
C GLN A 164 -2.29 -7.12 10.10
N GLY A 165 -1.98 -7.12 8.80
CA GLY A 165 -1.42 -8.27 8.10
C GLY A 165 -2.39 -9.45 7.94
N THR A 166 -3.67 -9.22 8.11
CA THR A 166 -4.72 -10.26 8.10
C THR A 166 -5.29 -10.56 6.70
N GLY A 167 -4.94 -9.70 5.70
CA GLY A 167 -5.55 -9.78 4.38
C GLY A 167 -7.03 -9.36 4.38
N ILE A 168 -7.70 -9.52 3.26
CA ILE A 168 -9.13 -9.22 3.14
C ILE A 168 -9.92 -10.26 3.95
N ILE A 169 -10.65 -9.79 4.95
CA ILE A 169 -11.57 -10.61 5.74
C ILE A 169 -12.95 -10.67 5.09
N SER A 170 -13.74 -11.67 5.47
CA SER A 170 -15.09 -11.88 4.91
C SER A 170 -16.10 -10.79 5.30
N ASP A 171 -15.91 -10.14 6.45
CA ASP A 171 -16.80 -9.11 6.98
C ASP A 171 -16.09 -7.76 7.05
N LEU A 172 -16.39 -6.89 6.08
CA LEU A 172 -15.84 -5.54 6.02
C LEU A 172 -16.64 -4.51 6.84
N HIS A 173 -17.83 -4.85 7.33
CA HIS A 173 -18.70 -3.91 8.05
C HIS A 173 -18.08 -3.40 9.35
N HIS A 174 -17.30 -4.25 10.02
CA HIS A 174 -16.76 -3.94 11.34
C HIS A 174 -15.28 -3.49 11.34
N VAL A 175 -14.65 -3.39 10.17
CA VAL A 175 -13.21 -3.07 10.06
C VAL A 175 -12.87 -1.73 10.72
N LEU A 176 -13.70 -0.71 10.55
CA LEU A 176 -13.47 0.63 11.13
C LEU A 176 -14.18 0.84 12.47
N THR A 177 -14.90 -0.16 13.01
CA THR A 177 -15.48 -0.12 14.35
C THR A 177 -14.40 -0.40 15.38
N HIS A 178 -14.31 0.43 16.42
CA HIS A 178 -13.35 0.26 17.53
C HIS A 178 -11.87 0.36 17.16
N VAL A 179 -11.54 1.14 16.13
CA VAL A 179 -10.14 1.41 15.77
C VAL A 179 -9.52 2.33 16.81
N GLN A 180 -8.57 1.82 17.57
CA GLN A 180 -7.80 2.57 18.55
C GLN A 180 -6.33 2.60 18.15
N GLU A 181 -5.61 3.66 18.53
CA GLU A 181 -4.16 3.80 18.37
C GLU A 181 -3.65 3.77 16.92
N VAL A 182 -4.53 4.05 15.95
CA VAL A 182 -4.15 4.19 14.55
C VAL A 182 -4.09 5.65 14.15
N PHE A 183 -2.95 6.05 13.61
CA PHE A 183 -2.78 7.35 12.97
C PHE A 183 -3.05 7.21 11.48
N TRP A 184 -3.88 8.11 10.95
CA TRP A 184 -4.31 8.13 9.56
C TRP A 184 -3.65 9.28 8.81
N THR A 185 -3.08 8.98 7.65
CA THR A 185 -2.64 9.99 6.67
C THR A 185 -3.41 9.78 5.38
N GLU A 186 -4.18 10.76 4.96
CA GLU A 186 -4.88 10.76 3.67
C GLU A 186 -4.18 11.68 2.68
N ILE A 187 -3.99 11.19 1.46
CA ILE A 187 -3.49 11.93 0.31
C ILE A 187 -4.56 11.79 -0.79
N SER A 188 -5.28 12.87 -1.05
CA SER A 188 -6.43 12.87 -1.96
C SER A 188 -6.35 14.02 -2.96
N PRO A 189 -5.44 13.94 -3.95
CA PRO A 189 -5.40 14.87 -5.07
C PRO A 189 -6.58 14.58 -6.00
N LEU A 190 -7.74 15.21 -5.73
CA LEU A 190 -9.00 14.96 -6.44
C LEU A 190 -8.89 15.23 -7.94
N ASP A 191 -8.05 16.18 -8.35
CA ASP A 191 -7.73 16.48 -9.75
C ASP A 191 -7.04 15.31 -10.45
N LYS A 192 -6.31 14.47 -9.72
CA LYS A 192 -5.68 13.25 -10.24
C LYS A 192 -6.60 12.03 -10.17
N GLY A 193 -7.72 12.13 -9.47
CA GLY A 193 -8.79 11.14 -9.43
C GLY A 193 -8.47 9.87 -8.64
N TYR A 194 -7.74 10.01 -7.52
CA TYR A 194 -7.51 8.90 -6.59
C TYR A 194 -7.50 9.36 -5.12
N ILE A 195 -7.63 8.42 -4.21
CA ILE A 195 -7.39 8.58 -2.78
C ILE A 195 -6.36 7.55 -2.35
N CYS A 196 -5.39 7.97 -1.55
CA CYS A 196 -4.43 7.10 -0.89
C CYS A 196 -4.51 7.31 0.62
N THR A 197 -4.64 6.22 1.37
CA THR A 197 -4.69 6.22 2.82
C THR A 197 -3.53 5.41 3.39
N ILE A 198 -2.87 5.95 4.40
CA ILE A 198 -1.86 5.26 5.20
C ILE A 198 -2.41 5.10 6.62
N ALA A 199 -2.39 3.88 7.11
CA ALA A 199 -2.64 3.51 8.50
C ALA A 199 -1.32 3.15 9.17
N SER A 200 -1.00 3.75 10.31
CA SER A 200 0.18 3.45 11.12
C SER A 200 -0.17 3.46 12.61
N LEU A 201 0.58 2.72 13.42
CA LEU A 201 0.39 2.78 14.88
C LEU A 201 0.89 4.11 15.43
N ILE A 202 0.21 4.61 16.46
CA ILE A 202 0.65 5.80 17.21
C ILE A 202 1.95 5.46 17.94
N ASP A 203 3.00 6.23 17.67
CA ASP A 203 4.30 6.07 18.34
C ASP A 203 4.27 6.78 19.69
N HIS A 204 3.91 6.04 20.75
CA HIS A 204 3.89 6.57 22.12
C HIS A 204 5.29 6.97 22.66
N HIS A 205 6.37 6.56 22.00
CA HIS A 205 7.73 6.90 22.42
C HIS A 205 8.19 8.31 21.97
N ARG A 206 7.49 8.94 21.02
CA ARG A 206 7.80 10.32 20.60
C ARG A 206 7.22 11.40 21.52
N SER A 207 6.18 11.10 22.30
CA SER A 207 5.53 12.06 23.22
C SER A 207 6.33 12.40 24.48
N ALA A 208 7.41 11.68 24.78
CA ALA A 208 8.18 11.84 26.01
C ALA A 208 9.49 12.66 25.82
N ARG A 209 9.71 13.27 24.66
CA ARG A 209 10.93 14.05 24.35
C ARG A 209 10.69 15.48 23.89
N ASN A 210 9.58 16.08 24.32
CA ASN A 210 9.36 17.53 24.20
C ASN A 210 9.32 18.17 25.57
#